data_00242e4c5a121e7ddd4c5186439dfd21
#
_entry.id   00242e4c5a121e7ddd4c5186439dfd21
#
_cell.length_a   1.000
_cell.length_b   1.000
_cell.length_c   1.000
_cell.angle_alpha   90.00
_cell.angle_beta   90.00
_cell.angle_gamma   90.00
#
_symmetry.space_group_name_H-M   'P 1'
#
loop_
_entity.id
_entity.type
_entity.pdbx_description
1 polymer ?
#
loop_
_entity_poly.entity_id
_entity_poly.type
_entity_poly.pdbx_seq_one_letter_code
_entity_poly.pdbx_strand_id
1 'polypeptide(L)'
;MGFVGAFELDGELIGTIRLVPMGHRLTLTEDLLDQLGTDAPKHDGSRWEVGRLVLSEQYRSDVDALRRCLYLSLDYASRQTPIENLYASCTHVLGRLYRRFAFAAFASGVPLPGTEKQYTLIHGRAAAVLQALDRNGATLPN
;
A
#
# COMPACT_ATOMS: atom_id res chain seq x y z
N MET A 1 -13.32 0.27 9.73
CA MET A 1 -13.68 -0.92 8.96
C MET A 1 -12.71 -1.08 7.78
N GLY A 2 -12.06 -2.21 7.67
CA GLY A 2 -11.04 -2.40 6.65
C GLY A 2 -11.35 -3.58 5.74
N PHE A 3 -10.46 -3.78 4.78
CA PHE A 3 -10.54 -4.91 3.85
C PHE A 3 -9.28 -5.75 3.98
N VAL A 4 -9.45 -7.06 3.93
CA VAL A 4 -8.35 -8.00 3.86
C VAL A 4 -8.53 -8.81 2.59
N GLY A 5 -7.53 -8.72 1.71
CA GLY A 5 -7.51 -9.53 0.50
C GLY A 5 -6.66 -10.77 0.73
N ALA A 6 -7.20 -11.92 0.33
CA ALA A 6 -6.46 -13.17 0.32
C ALA A 6 -6.49 -13.69 -1.11
N PHE A 7 -5.33 -14.06 -1.64
CA PHE A 7 -5.19 -14.42 -3.04
C PHE A 7 -4.82 -15.88 -3.20
N GLU A 8 -5.53 -16.55 -4.07
CA GLU A 8 -5.30 -17.95 -4.37
C GLU A 8 -4.94 -18.14 -5.83
N LEU A 9 -4.06 -19.09 -6.08
CA LEU A 9 -3.73 -19.55 -7.42
C LEU A 9 -3.75 -21.07 -7.39
N ASP A 10 -4.60 -21.66 -8.24
CA ASP A 10 -4.79 -23.10 -8.31
C ASP A 10 -5.12 -23.73 -6.93
N GLY A 11 -5.94 -23.02 -6.15
CA GLY A 11 -6.37 -23.48 -4.84
C GLY A 11 -5.37 -23.27 -3.71
N GLU A 12 -4.23 -22.66 -4.01
CA GLU A 12 -3.19 -22.38 -3.03
C GLU A 12 -3.13 -20.92 -2.67
N LEU A 13 -3.07 -20.60 -1.37
CA LEU A 13 -2.97 -19.23 -0.90
C LEU A 13 -1.58 -18.66 -1.23
N ILE A 14 -1.52 -17.61 -2.04
CA ILE A 14 -0.26 -17.02 -2.46
C ILE A 14 0.06 -15.69 -1.80
N GLY A 15 -0.93 -15.02 -1.21
CA GLY A 15 -0.67 -13.75 -0.57
C GLY A 15 -1.87 -13.15 0.12
N THR A 16 -1.59 -12.18 0.97
CA THR A 16 -2.62 -11.38 1.66
C THR A 16 -2.21 -9.91 1.66
N ILE A 17 -3.20 -9.04 1.73
CA ILE A 17 -2.98 -7.60 1.83
C ILE A 17 -4.11 -7.01 2.68
N ARG A 18 -3.81 -5.88 3.33
CA ARG A 18 -4.77 -5.23 4.20
C ARG A 18 -4.93 -3.76 3.81
N LEU A 19 -6.19 -3.31 3.73
CA LEU A 19 -6.54 -1.91 3.51
C LEU A 19 -7.34 -1.43 4.72
N VAL A 20 -6.85 -0.40 5.40
CA VAL A 20 -7.45 0.08 6.65
C VAL A 20 -7.69 1.59 6.57
N PRO A 21 -8.89 2.06 6.91
CA PRO A 21 -9.12 3.50 6.97
C PRO A 21 -8.27 4.14 8.07
N MET A 22 -7.71 5.30 7.78
CA MET A 22 -6.94 6.07 8.73
C MET A 22 -7.86 7.05 9.47
N GLY A 23 -7.36 7.59 10.58
CA GLY A 23 -8.15 8.49 11.41
C GLY A 23 -8.70 7.85 12.68
N HIS A 24 -8.45 6.56 12.88
CA HIS A 24 -8.93 5.80 14.04
C HIS A 24 -7.80 5.26 14.91
N ARG A 25 -6.58 5.68 14.64
CA ARG A 25 -5.35 5.27 15.35
C ARG A 25 -5.13 3.76 15.35
N LEU A 26 -5.49 3.12 14.24
CA LEU A 26 -5.35 1.67 14.08
C LEU A 26 -4.17 1.28 13.18
N THR A 27 -3.44 2.27 12.65
CA THR A 27 -2.42 1.99 11.65
C THR A 27 -1.02 2.42 12.11
N LEU A 28 -0.03 1.68 11.66
CA LEU A 28 1.37 2.03 11.89
C LEU A 28 1.71 3.38 11.25
N THR A 29 1.15 3.64 10.07
CA THR A 29 1.42 4.88 9.36
C THR A 29 0.98 6.10 10.16
N GLU A 30 -0.16 6.01 10.85
CA GLU A 30 -0.62 7.12 11.69
C GLU A 30 0.36 7.41 12.83
N ASP A 31 0.88 6.35 13.47
CA ASP A 31 1.86 6.52 14.54
C ASP A 31 3.13 7.22 14.03
N LEU A 32 3.57 6.84 12.83
CA LEU A 32 4.76 7.43 12.23
C LEU A 32 4.52 8.85 11.74
N LEU A 33 3.32 9.14 11.23
CA LEU A 33 2.95 10.49 10.83
C LEU A 33 2.93 11.45 12.03
N ASP A 34 2.50 10.97 13.19
CA ASP A 34 2.51 11.78 14.41
C ASP A 34 3.90 12.26 14.75
N GLN A 35 4.95 11.51 14.44
CA GLN A 35 6.32 11.91 14.69
C GLN A 35 6.78 13.03 13.76
N LEU A 36 6.22 13.12 12.56
CA LEU A 36 6.53 14.19 11.62
C LEU A 36 5.86 15.50 12.02
N GLY A 37 4.78 15.43 12.79
CA GLY A 37 4.05 16.61 13.23
C GLY A 37 3.64 17.52 12.08
N THR A 38 4.08 18.77 12.12
CA THR A 38 3.72 19.74 11.08
C THR A 38 4.39 19.47 9.75
N ASP A 39 5.41 18.62 9.71
CA ASP A 39 6.08 18.26 8.46
C ASP A 39 5.33 17.16 7.71
N ALA A 40 4.30 16.57 8.33
CA ALA A 40 3.49 15.58 7.67
C ALA A 40 2.67 16.22 6.54
N PRO A 41 2.66 15.63 5.34
CA PRO A 41 1.84 16.16 4.25
C PRO A 41 0.37 16.01 4.57
N LYS A 42 -0.41 16.95 4.09
CA LYS A 42 -1.87 16.93 4.25
C LYS A 42 -2.50 16.78 2.87
N HIS A 43 -3.39 15.82 2.76
CA HIS A 43 -4.12 15.57 1.53
C HIS A 43 -5.62 15.60 1.82
N ASP A 44 -6.38 16.20 0.92
CA ASP A 44 -7.83 16.24 1.04
C ASP A 44 -8.43 14.88 0.69
N GLY A 45 -9.49 14.52 1.39
CA GLY A 45 -10.25 13.31 1.13
C GLY A 45 -9.90 12.18 2.08
N SER A 46 -10.55 11.06 1.87
CA SER A 46 -10.36 9.88 2.70
C SER A 46 -8.92 9.34 2.60
N ARG A 47 -8.42 8.84 3.72
CA ARG A 47 -7.06 8.30 3.82
C ARG A 47 -7.11 6.85 4.27
N TRP A 48 -6.39 6.00 3.56
CA TRP A 48 -6.35 4.57 3.83
C TRP A 48 -4.91 4.07 3.84
N GLU A 49 -4.62 3.11 4.70
CA GLU A 49 -3.31 2.47 4.73
C GLU A 49 -3.37 1.15 3.98
N VAL A 50 -2.39 0.96 3.09
CA VAL A 50 -2.08 -0.32 2.48
C VAL A 50 -1.00 -0.97 3.34
N GLY A 51 -1.29 -2.13 3.88
CA GLY A 51 -0.33 -2.76 4.77
C GLY A 51 -0.42 -4.27 4.79
N ARG A 52 0.48 -4.85 5.56
CA ARG A 52 0.53 -6.28 5.80
C ARG A 52 0.49 -7.10 4.51
N LEU A 53 1.19 -6.61 3.49
CA LEU A 53 1.35 -7.37 2.27
C LEU A 53 2.29 -8.52 2.55
N VAL A 54 1.78 -9.73 2.43
CA VAL A 54 2.56 -10.95 2.61
C VAL A 54 2.33 -11.80 1.37
N LEU A 55 3.42 -12.16 0.70
CA LEU A 55 3.38 -13.10 -0.41
C LEU A 55 4.07 -14.39 0.02
N SER A 56 3.57 -15.52 -0.46
CA SER A 56 4.24 -16.79 -0.21
C SER A 56 5.66 -16.74 -0.81
N GLU A 57 6.56 -17.55 -0.27
CA GLU A 57 7.98 -17.46 -0.60
C GLU A 57 8.26 -17.48 -2.09
N GLN A 58 7.57 -18.33 -2.84
CA GLN A 58 7.78 -18.46 -4.27
C GLN A 58 7.32 -17.23 -5.08
N TYR A 59 6.52 -16.35 -4.49
CA TYR A 59 6.00 -15.16 -5.16
C TYR A 59 6.59 -13.84 -4.65
N ARG A 60 7.48 -13.87 -3.67
CA ARG A 60 8.02 -12.65 -3.05
C ARG A 60 8.78 -11.75 -4.00
N SER A 61 9.40 -12.32 -5.01
CA SER A 61 10.16 -11.57 -6.02
C SER A 61 9.37 -11.35 -7.30
N ASP A 62 8.12 -11.79 -7.35
CA ASP A 62 7.28 -11.67 -8.52
C ASP A 62 6.53 -10.34 -8.48
N VAL A 63 7.05 -9.35 -9.21
CA VAL A 63 6.47 -8.01 -9.26
C VAL A 63 5.07 -8.04 -9.87
N ASP A 64 4.83 -8.92 -10.83
CA ASP A 64 3.51 -9.04 -11.45
C ASP A 64 2.48 -9.59 -10.46
N ALA A 65 2.87 -10.57 -9.65
CA ALA A 65 1.98 -11.09 -8.61
C ALA A 65 1.61 -9.98 -7.61
N LEU A 66 2.60 -9.19 -7.18
CA LEU A 66 2.37 -8.05 -6.30
C LEU A 66 1.40 -7.05 -6.93
N ARG A 67 1.64 -6.68 -8.18
CA ARG A 67 0.81 -5.75 -8.91
C ARG A 67 -0.64 -6.23 -8.98
N ARG A 68 -0.83 -7.50 -9.32
CA ARG A 68 -2.18 -8.08 -9.45
C ARG A 68 -2.90 -8.13 -8.12
N CYS A 69 -2.20 -8.49 -7.04
CA CYS A 69 -2.78 -8.50 -5.71
C CYS A 69 -3.21 -7.10 -5.27
N LEU A 70 -2.36 -6.10 -5.50
CA LEU A 70 -2.69 -4.71 -5.20
C LEU A 70 -3.88 -4.23 -6.02
N TYR A 71 -3.87 -4.51 -7.32
CA TYR A 71 -4.94 -4.08 -8.19
C TYR A 71 -6.29 -4.65 -7.76
N LEU A 72 -6.36 -5.95 -7.56
CA LEU A 72 -7.60 -6.62 -7.20
C LEU A 72 -8.14 -6.13 -5.85
N SER A 73 -7.26 -5.96 -4.88
CA SER A 73 -7.65 -5.47 -3.56
C SER A 73 -8.17 -4.04 -3.61
N LEU A 74 -7.44 -3.17 -4.27
CA LEU A 74 -7.79 -1.76 -4.34
C LEU A 74 -9.03 -1.54 -5.20
N ASP A 75 -9.14 -2.24 -6.32
CA ASP A 75 -10.32 -2.14 -7.18
C ASP A 75 -11.56 -2.59 -6.42
N TYR A 76 -11.49 -3.72 -5.73
CA TYR A 76 -12.62 -4.21 -4.95
C TYR A 76 -13.03 -3.22 -3.87
N ALA A 77 -12.07 -2.75 -3.08
CA ALA A 77 -12.34 -1.84 -1.98
C ALA A 77 -12.90 -0.51 -2.47
N SER A 78 -12.38 0.01 -3.58
CA SER A 78 -12.83 1.28 -4.17
C SER A 78 -14.27 1.21 -4.67
N ARG A 79 -14.72 0.03 -5.04
CA ARG A 79 -16.12 -0.18 -5.45
C ARG A 79 -17.07 -0.21 -4.26
N GLN A 80 -16.54 -0.48 -3.05
CA GLN A 80 -17.35 -0.57 -1.83
C GLN A 80 -17.43 0.75 -1.10
N THR A 81 -16.40 1.57 -1.17
CA THR A 81 -16.31 2.82 -0.43
C THR A 81 -15.35 3.78 -1.14
N PRO A 82 -15.57 5.09 -1.00
CA PRO A 82 -14.65 6.07 -1.58
C PRO A 82 -13.27 5.97 -0.93
N ILE A 83 -12.25 5.73 -1.74
CA ILE A 83 -10.85 5.72 -1.31
C ILE A 83 -10.11 6.71 -2.17
N GLU A 84 -9.58 7.76 -1.55
CA GLU A 84 -8.96 8.85 -2.28
C GLU A 84 -7.44 8.88 -2.12
N ASN A 85 -6.96 8.63 -0.90
CA ASN A 85 -5.53 8.67 -0.61
C ASN A 85 -5.08 7.35 -0.02
N LEU A 86 -3.94 6.86 -0.53
CA LEU A 86 -3.31 5.65 -0.04
C LEU A 86 -1.98 5.99 0.59
N TYR A 87 -1.75 5.46 1.78
CA TYR A 87 -0.49 5.59 2.50
C TYR A 87 0.06 4.22 2.82
N ALA A 88 1.37 4.12 2.91
CA ALA A 88 2.01 2.91 3.39
C ALA A 88 3.29 3.24 4.13
N SER A 89 3.62 2.39 5.08
CA SER A 89 4.90 2.41 5.79
C SER A 89 5.63 1.14 5.39
N CYS A 90 6.79 1.29 4.78
CA CYS A 90 7.47 0.15 4.19
C CYS A 90 8.99 0.28 4.29
N THR A 91 9.69 -0.77 3.91
CA THR A 91 11.14 -0.71 3.77
C THR A 91 11.49 0.21 2.61
N HIS A 92 12.71 0.72 2.62
CA HIS A 92 13.18 1.55 1.52
C HIS A 92 13.11 0.83 0.17
N VAL A 93 13.46 -0.45 0.14
CA VAL A 93 13.44 -1.25 -1.08
C VAL A 93 12.00 -1.39 -1.61
N LEU A 94 11.06 -1.70 -0.73
CA LEU A 94 9.66 -1.84 -1.12
C LEU A 94 9.07 -0.50 -1.57
N GLY A 95 9.47 0.60 -0.93
CA GLY A 95 9.05 1.94 -1.33
C GLY A 95 9.50 2.28 -2.75
N ARG A 96 10.69 1.85 -3.13
CA ARG A 96 11.18 2.04 -4.50
C ARG A 96 10.32 1.26 -5.50
N LEU A 97 9.91 0.07 -5.14
CA LEU A 97 9.03 -0.73 -5.99
C LEU A 97 7.66 -0.06 -6.17
N TYR A 98 7.08 0.43 -5.09
CA TYR A 98 5.78 1.09 -5.14
C TYR A 98 5.78 2.36 -5.99
N ARG A 99 6.93 2.98 -6.22
CA ARG A 99 7.02 4.14 -7.11
C ARG A 99 6.56 3.82 -8.53
N ARG A 100 6.66 2.58 -8.94
CA ARG A 100 6.16 2.14 -10.25
C ARG A 100 4.65 2.21 -10.34
N PHE A 101 3.97 2.27 -9.20
CA PHE A 101 2.51 2.24 -9.12
C PHE A 101 1.95 3.57 -8.62
N ALA A 102 2.61 4.67 -8.98
CA ALA A 102 2.17 6.04 -8.68
C ALA A 102 2.22 6.43 -7.20
N PHE A 103 3.02 5.74 -6.39
CA PHE A 103 3.34 6.18 -5.04
C PHE A 103 4.58 7.05 -5.05
N ALA A 104 4.65 7.99 -4.12
CA ALA A 104 5.83 8.82 -3.91
C ALA A 104 6.21 8.80 -2.43
N ALA A 105 7.50 8.68 -2.16
CA ALA A 105 8.01 8.74 -0.79
C ALA A 105 8.03 10.20 -0.33
N PHE A 106 7.58 10.45 0.89
CA PHE A 106 7.63 11.80 1.47
C PHE A 106 8.44 11.85 2.75
N ALA A 107 8.85 10.73 3.30
CA ALA A 107 9.73 10.66 4.46
C ALA A 107 10.48 9.33 4.46
N SER A 108 11.74 9.35 4.85
CA SER A 108 12.59 8.17 4.94
C SER A 108 13.26 8.10 6.29
N GLY A 109 13.62 6.89 6.72
CA GLY A 109 14.31 6.71 7.96
C GLY A 109 13.50 7.12 9.18
N VAL A 110 12.17 7.01 9.12
CA VAL A 110 11.29 7.38 10.23
C VAL A 110 11.35 6.26 11.28
N PRO A 111 11.84 6.54 12.48
CA PRO A 111 12.00 5.49 13.48
C PRO A 111 10.67 5.12 14.13
N LEU A 112 10.51 3.83 14.39
CA LEU A 112 9.41 3.36 15.22
C LEU A 112 9.89 3.31 16.69
N PRO A 113 9.32 4.14 17.57
CA PRO A 113 9.77 4.21 18.97
C PRO A 113 9.77 2.86 19.64
N GLY A 114 10.80 2.60 20.44
CA GLY A 114 10.94 1.36 21.16
C GLY A 114 11.51 0.21 20.34
N THR A 115 11.87 0.47 19.09
CA THR A 115 12.47 -0.54 18.21
C THR A 115 13.64 0.06 17.44
N GLU A 116 14.41 -0.78 16.76
CA GLU A 116 15.47 -0.34 15.84
C GLU A 116 14.97 -0.17 14.42
N LYS A 117 13.68 -0.37 14.20
CA LYS A 117 13.09 -0.32 12.86
C LYS A 117 12.92 1.11 12.39
N GLN A 118 13.17 1.30 11.10
CA GLN A 118 12.93 2.57 10.41
C GLN A 118 12.10 2.30 9.17
N TYR A 119 11.27 3.28 8.82
CA TYR A 119 10.35 3.12 7.71
C TYR A 119 10.44 4.27 6.72
N THR A 120 10.13 3.95 5.47
CA THR A 120 9.86 4.93 4.43
C THR A 120 8.35 5.09 4.34
N LEU A 121 7.89 6.33 4.38
CA LEU A 121 6.46 6.64 4.26
C LEU A 121 6.17 7.07 2.83
N ILE A 122 5.16 6.46 2.23
CA ILE A 122 4.76 6.74 0.86
C ILE A 122 3.29 7.09 0.78
N HIS A 123 2.94 7.83 -0.26
CA HIS A 123 1.57 8.24 -0.54
C HIS A 123 1.29 8.17 -2.03
N GLY A 124 0.07 7.80 -2.38
CA GLY A 124 -0.43 7.87 -3.75
C GLY A 124 -1.91 8.19 -3.76
N ARG A 125 -2.36 8.88 -4.80
CA ARG A 125 -3.80 9.06 -5.02
C ARG A 125 -4.37 7.75 -5.54
N ALA A 126 -5.45 7.29 -4.93
CA ALA A 126 -6.01 5.98 -5.27
C ALA A 126 -6.33 5.84 -6.76
N ALA A 127 -6.89 6.88 -7.38
CA ALA A 127 -7.21 6.82 -8.81
C ALA A 127 -5.95 6.66 -9.66
N ALA A 128 -4.87 7.37 -9.33
CA ALA A 128 -3.62 7.26 -10.05
C ALA A 128 -2.96 5.90 -9.86
N VAL A 129 -3.03 5.37 -8.65
CA VAL A 129 -2.48 4.05 -8.34
C VAL A 129 -3.22 2.97 -9.10
N LEU A 130 -4.56 3.01 -9.08
CA LEU A 130 -5.37 2.06 -9.84
C LEU A 130 -5.03 2.10 -11.34
N GLN A 131 -4.90 3.30 -11.88
CA GLN A 131 -4.57 3.46 -13.29
C GLN A 131 -3.18 2.89 -13.62
N ALA A 132 -2.21 3.13 -12.74
CA ALA A 132 -0.85 2.61 -12.94
C ALA A 132 -0.83 1.08 -12.86
N LEU A 133 -1.57 0.50 -11.91
CA LEU A 133 -1.65 -0.95 -11.76
C LEU A 133 -2.33 -1.60 -12.97
N ASP A 134 -3.40 -1.01 -13.44
CA ASP A 134 -4.14 -1.51 -14.59
C ASP A 134 -3.34 -1.33 -15.89
N ARG A 135 -2.70 -0.17 -16.05
CA ARG A 135 -1.88 0.12 -17.21
C ARG A 135 -0.76 -0.89 -17.37
N ASN A 136 -0.11 -1.25 -16.26
CA ASN A 136 0.94 -2.26 -16.30
C ASN A 136 0.40 -3.62 -16.72
N GLY A 137 -0.85 -3.93 -16.34
CA GLY A 137 -1.52 -5.13 -16.80
C GLY A 137 -1.93 -5.05 -18.26
N ALA A 138 -2.43 -3.89 -18.69
CA ALA A 138 -2.89 -3.67 -20.05
C ALA A 138 -1.74 -3.67 -21.07
N THR A 139 -0.53 -3.39 -20.65
CA THR A 139 0.64 -3.40 -21.53
C THR A 139 1.18 -4.80 -21.77
N LEU A 140 0.72 -5.77 -21.01
CA LEU A 140 1.11 -7.15 -21.28
C LEU A 140 0.52 -7.60 -22.61
N PRO A 141 1.23 -8.45 -23.34
CA PRO A 141 0.76 -8.86 -24.65
C PRO A 141 -0.65 -9.38 -24.59
N ASN A 142 -1.41 -8.83 -25.40
CA ASN A 142 -2.77 -9.25 -25.55
C ASN A 142 -2.82 -10.53 -26.37
#